data_7cc611e1c3b559740f6b91ed48a5b171
#
_entry.id   7cc611e1c3b559740f6b91ed48a5b171
#
_cell.length_a   1.000
_cell.length_b   1.000
_cell.length_c   1.000
_cell.angle_alpha   90.00
_cell.angle_beta   90.00
_cell.angle_gamma   90.00
#
_symmetry.space_group_name_H-M   'P 1'
#
loop_
_entity.id
_entity.type
_entity.pdbx_description
1 polymer ?
#
loop_
_entity_poly.entity_id
_entity_poly.type
_entity_poly.pdbx_seq_one_letter_code
_entity_poly.pdbx_strand_id
1 'polypeptide(L)'
;MTKKTLGYVHLEWVCPNCQRKNPGPQKFCNGCGAPQPENVKFIQAAEEKFITDEAEIARAKAGPDVHCPYCGARNPGDAEFCGECGGNLAEAEARESGRVVGAHRDKPAPEVNCPACGTPNPASAQVCSECGSSLVARPSEIPKPQPSPKPVSKVKGLPILGVIGGVIICAVLAFLIYSIFFRTEEHTGEVQAVSWTRTIPIMALGPVEYEDWWDDIPSDAEIGSCREEYHYTQDEPAPNAVEVCGTPYTVDTGTGHGEVVQDCEYEVYDDYCTYTVMDWTVFDEVTLTGSDLNPRWPEVSLQADQKEGDREENYEVIFYSDGEHYEYTLTDAAEFSQFSIGSQWILNVNALGAVTSLEKK
;
A
#
# COMPACT_ATOMS: atom_id res chain seq x y z
N MET A 1 -14.74 -2.32 -5.63
CA MET A 1 -14.53 -3.79 -5.66
C MET A 1 -15.88 -4.50 -5.76
N THR A 2 -16.06 -5.27 -6.80
CA THR A 2 -17.29 -6.03 -7.05
C THR A 2 -17.13 -7.43 -6.48
N LYS A 3 -18.12 -7.89 -5.69
CA LYS A 3 -18.11 -9.23 -5.10
C LYS A 3 -18.63 -10.25 -6.09
N LYS A 4 -17.81 -11.26 -6.42
CA LYS A 4 -18.13 -12.33 -7.36
C LYS A 4 -18.33 -13.63 -6.61
N THR A 5 -19.51 -14.24 -6.75
CA THR A 5 -19.81 -15.56 -6.18
C THR A 5 -19.22 -16.65 -7.07
N LEU A 6 -18.36 -17.48 -6.50
CA LEU A 6 -17.75 -18.63 -7.19
C LEU A 6 -18.58 -19.91 -7.03
N GLY A 7 -19.30 -20.04 -5.93
CA GLY A 7 -20.16 -21.20 -5.64
C GLY A 7 -20.48 -21.32 -4.16
N TYR A 8 -21.03 -22.46 -3.79
CA TYR A 8 -21.43 -22.77 -2.42
C TYR A 8 -20.72 -24.03 -1.93
N VAL A 9 -20.42 -24.08 -0.62
CA VAL A 9 -19.73 -25.20 0.04
C VAL A 9 -20.47 -25.58 1.32
N HIS A 10 -20.25 -26.78 1.81
CA HIS A 10 -20.74 -27.18 3.14
C HIS A 10 -19.83 -26.61 4.21
N LEU A 11 -20.41 -25.98 5.23
CA LEU A 11 -19.75 -25.67 6.49
C LEU A 11 -19.88 -26.85 7.47
N GLU A 12 -19.17 -26.74 8.58
CA GLU A 12 -19.26 -27.69 9.68
C GLU A 12 -19.67 -27.00 10.98
N TRP A 13 -20.24 -27.76 11.92
CA TRP A 13 -20.46 -27.33 13.29
C TRP A 13 -19.94 -28.33 14.28
N VAL A 14 -19.49 -27.85 15.44
CA VAL A 14 -18.99 -28.68 16.51
C VAL A 14 -20.07 -28.87 17.55
N CYS A 15 -20.41 -30.12 17.86
CA CYS A 15 -21.39 -30.44 18.90
C CYS A 15 -20.85 -30.03 20.26
N PRO A 16 -21.54 -29.20 21.05
CA PRO A 16 -21.07 -28.76 22.37
C PRO A 16 -21.05 -29.93 23.39
N ASN A 17 -21.85 -30.98 23.14
CA ASN A 17 -21.99 -32.11 24.07
C ASN A 17 -20.86 -33.15 23.91
N CYS A 18 -20.47 -33.50 22.65
CA CYS A 18 -19.48 -34.55 22.41
C CYS A 18 -18.29 -34.11 21.55
N GLN A 19 -18.20 -32.82 21.20
CA GLN A 19 -17.14 -32.18 20.42
C GLN A 19 -16.97 -32.75 18.98
N ARG A 20 -17.93 -33.58 18.51
CA ARG A 20 -17.89 -34.11 17.15
C ARG A 20 -18.24 -33.01 16.13
N LYS A 21 -17.51 -32.97 15.04
CA LYS A 21 -17.85 -32.16 13.88
C LYS A 21 -18.98 -32.80 13.08
N ASN A 22 -19.89 -31.98 12.62
CA ASN A 22 -21.06 -32.39 11.85
C ASN A 22 -21.22 -31.48 10.64
N PRO A 23 -21.76 -31.97 9.51
CA PRO A 23 -22.14 -31.11 8.38
C PRO A 23 -23.07 -29.99 8.80
N GLY A 24 -22.87 -28.79 8.24
CA GLY A 24 -23.62 -27.60 8.58
C GLY A 24 -25.15 -27.71 8.45
N PRO A 25 -25.68 -28.30 7.35
CA PRO A 25 -27.13 -28.48 7.18
C PRO A 25 -27.76 -29.45 8.19
N GLN A 26 -26.97 -30.30 8.86
CA GLN A 26 -27.48 -31.36 9.70
C GLN A 26 -28.03 -30.84 11.02
N LYS A 27 -29.30 -31.19 11.32
CA LYS A 27 -30.05 -30.72 12.50
C LYS A 27 -29.65 -31.40 13.82
N PHE A 28 -29.04 -32.62 13.76
CA PHE A 28 -28.68 -33.40 14.95
C PHE A 28 -27.24 -33.91 14.83
N CYS A 29 -26.60 -34.07 15.96
CA CYS A 29 -25.23 -34.58 16.03
C CYS A 29 -25.16 -36.07 15.65
N ASN A 30 -24.33 -36.45 14.69
CA ASN A 30 -24.07 -37.83 14.28
C ASN A 30 -23.45 -38.71 15.38
N GLY A 31 -22.91 -38.12 16.43
CA GLY A 31 -22.25 -38.85 17.51
C GLY A 31 -23.15 -39.14 18.70
N CYS A 32 -23.87 -38.14 19.19
CA CYS A 32 -24.67 -38.28 20.43
C CYS A 32 -26.14 -37.95 20.26
N GLY A 33 -26.62 -37.60 19.05
CA GLY A 33 -28.00 -37.27 18.78
C GLY A 33 -28.47 -35.91 19.31
N ALA A 34 -27.60 -35.12 19.93
CA ALA A 34 -27.98 -33.80 20.44
C ALA A 34 -28.39 -32.86 19.29
N PRO A 35 -29.40 -31.98 19.47
CA PRO A 35 -29.81 -31.05 18.45
C PRO A 35 -28.70 -30.00 18.20
N GLN A 36 -28.69 -29.44 16.99
CA GLN A 36 -27.81 -28.33 16.66
C GLN A 36 -28.22 -27.08 17.45
N PRO A 37 -27.30 -26.36 18.11
CA PRO A 37 -27.65 -25.16 18.85
C PRO A 37 -28.24 -24.07 17.95
N GLU A 38 -29.12 -23.24 18.53
CA GLU A 38 -29.73 -22.10 17.81
C GLU A 38 -28.66 -21.06 17.40
N ASN A 39 -27.73 -20.79 18.29
CA ASN A 39 -26.63 -19.85 18.12
C ASN A 39 -25.34 -20.53 17.59
N VAL A 40 -25.46 -21.56 16.76
CA VAL A 40 -24.32 -22.30 16.24
C VAL A 40 -23.39 -21.37 15.42
N LYS A 41 -22.09 -21.48 15.68
CA LYS A 41 -21.07 -20.84 14.85
C LYS A 41 -20.50 -21.87 13.91
N PHE A 42 -20.79 -21.68 12.63
CA PHE A 42 -20.25 -22.56 11.60
C PHE A 42 -18.75 -22.32 11.41
N ILE A 43 -18.03 -23.38 11.08
CA ILE A 43 -16.60 -23.39 10.79
C ILE A 43 -16.38 -23.97 9.40
N GLN A 44 -15.23 -23.70 8.79
CA GLN A 44 -14.86 -24.29 7.53
C GLN A 44 -14.64 -25.81 7.67
N ALA A 45 -15.03 -26.55 6.64
CA ALA A 45 -14.60 -27.93 6.45
C ALA A 45 -13.07 -27.99 6.23
N ALA A 46 -12.47 -29.16 6.48
CA ALA A 46 -11.05 -29.36 6.24
C ALA A 46 -10.68 -29.20 4.76
N GLU A 47 -11.58 -29.60 3.88
CA GLU A 47 -11.56 -29.42 2.42
C GLU A 47 -12.94 -28.94 1.99
N GLU A 48 -13.02 -27.85 1.25
CA GLU A 48 -14.25 -27.28 0.77
C GLU A 48 -14.48 -27.68 -0.68
N LYS A 49 -15.52 -28.50 -0.92
CA LYS A 49 -15.93 -28.88 -2.27
C LYS A 49 -17.19 -28.11 -2.66
N PHE A 50 -17.20 -27.57 -3.88
CA PHE A 50 -18.37 -26.91 -4.40
C PHE A 50 -19.56 -27.86 -4.49
N ILE A 51 -20.71 -27.37 -4.03
CA ILE A 51 -21.97 -28.06 -4.13
C ILE A 51 -22.45 -27.99 -5.58
N THR A 52 -22.87 -29.13 -6.12
CA THR A 52 -23.38 -29.23 -7.49
C THR A 52 -24.89 -29.54 -7.53
N ASP A 53 -25.49 -29.90 -6.40
CA ASP A 53 -26.92 -30.16 -6.28
C ASP A 53 -27.70 -28.83 -6.28
N GLU A 54 -28.60 -28.67 -7.23
CA GLU A 54 -29.40 -27.44 -7.41
C GLU A 54 -30.32 -27.14 -6.22
N ALA A 55 -30.85 -28.16 -5.55
CA ALA A 55 -31.73 -27.96 -4.40
C ALA A 55 -30.93 -27.47 -3.18
N GLU A 56 -29.73 -27.98 -2.98
CA GLU A 56 -28.81 -27.50 -1.93
C GLU A 56 -28.35 -26.07 -2.21
N ILE A 57 -28.02 -25.75 -3.46
CA ILE A 57 -27.65 -24.39 -3.87
C ILE A 57 -28.81 -23.42 -3.64
N ALA A 58 -30.01 -23.79 -4.03
CA ALA A 58 -31.21 -22.98 -3.77
C ALA A 58 -31.42 -22.74 -2.28
N ARG A 59 -31.18 -23.76 -1.45
CA ARG A 59 -31.24 -23.62 0.00
C ARG A 59 -30.18 -22.71 0.57
N ALA A 60 -28.95 -22.78 0.07
CA ALA A 60 -27.87 -21.86 0.47
C ALA A 60 -28.21 -20.41 0.14
N LYS A 61 -28.96 -20.17 -0.93
CA LYS A 61 -29.42 -18.85 -1.40
C LYS A 61 -30.68 -18.31 -0.70
N ALA A 62 -31.46 -19.16 -0.07
CA ALA A 62 -32.73 -18.78 0.53
C ALA A 62 -32.64 -17.81 1.72
N GLY A 63 -31.41 -17.43 2.10
CA GLY A 63 -31.15 -16.62 3.28
C GLY A 63 -30.99 -17.44 4.56
N PRO A 64 -30.61 -16.80 5.67
CA PRO A 64 -30.35 -17.49 6.92
C PRO A 64 -31.59 -18.21 7.44
N ASP A 65 -31.36 -19.41 7.99
CA ASP A 65 -32.45 -20.18 8.61
C ASP A 65 -33.02 -19.41 9.81
N VAL A 66 -34.35 -19.65 10.04
CA VAL A 66 -35.08 -19.07 11.16
C VAL A 66 -35.49 -20.15 12.18
N HIS A 67 -35.63 -19.77 13.45
CA HIS A 67 -36.11 -20.63 14.51
C HIS A 67 -37.57 -20.32 14.81
N CYS A 68 -38.42 -21.37 14.85
CA CYS A 68 -39.81 -21.21 15.16
C CYS A 68 -39.99 -20.71 16.62
N PRO A 69 -40.70 -19.59 16.85
CA PRO A 69 -40.89 -19.04 18.20
C PRO A 69 -41.75 -19.92 19.08
N TYR A 70 -42.46 -20.90 18.50
CA TYR A 70 -43.38 -21.79 19.26
C TYR A 70 -42.77 -23.14 19.67
N CYS A 71 -41.92 -23.73 18.79
CA CYS A 71 -41.34 -25.05 19.04
C CYS A 71 -39.83 -25.12 18.92
N GLY A 72 -39.15 -24.01 18.59
CA GLY A 72 -37.70 -23.95 18.41
C GLY A 72 -37.17 -24.65 17.17
N ALA A 73 -38.04 -25.24 16.32
CA ALA A 73 -37.61 -25.98 15.15
C ALA A 73 -36.96 -25.04 14.10
N ARG A 74 -35.85 -25.51 13.50
CA ARG A 74 -35.14 -24.81 12.42
C ARG A 74 -35.91 -24.94 11.11
N ASN A 75 -36.14 -23.81 10.46
CA ASN A 75 -36.83 -23.69 9.17
C ASN A 75 -35.99 -22.88 8.18
N PRO A 76 -36.21 -23.06 6.86
CA PRO A 76 -35.65 -22.16 5.85
C PRO A 76 -36.06 -20.71 6.09
N GLY A 77 -35.15 -19.74 5.74
CA GLY A 77 -35.44 -18.31 5.91
C GLY A 77 -36.59 -17.76 5.11
N ASP A 78 -36.98 -18.45 4.02
CA ASP A 78 -38.10 -18.14 3.13
C ASP A 78 -39.42 -18.87 3.50
N ALA A 79 -39.44 -19.69 4.58
CA ALA A 79 -40.60 -20.40 5.00
C ALA A 79 -41.61 -19.49 5.74
N GLU A 80 -42.87 -19.50 5.36
CA GLU A 80 -43.97 -18.76 6.03
C GLU A 80 -44.49 -19.48 7.28
N PHE A 81 -44.45 -20.83 7.27
CA PHE A 81 -44.94 -21.66 8.36
C PHE A 81 -43.91 -22.71 8.78
N CYS A 82 -43.90 -23.02 10.06
CA CYS A 82 -43.03 -24.03 10.62
C CYS A 82 -43.37 -25.43 10.11
N GLY A 83 -42.37 -26.11 9.52
CA GLY A 83 -42.55 -27.48 9.00
C GLY A 83 -42.85 -28.53 10.08
N GLU A 84 -42.59 -28.28 11.36
CA GLU A 84 -42.81 -29.20 12.47
C GLU A 84 -44.17 -28.96 13.17
N CYS A 85 -44.50 -27.71 13.50
CA CYS A 85 -45.70 -27.40 14.30
C CYS A 85 -46.77 -26.58 13.53
N GLY A 86 -46.48 -26.12 12.31
CA GLY A 86 -47.38 -25.30 11.51
C GLY A 86 -47.54 -23.85 11.99
N GLY A 87 -46.79 -23.42 12.99
CA GLY A 87 -46.82 -22.05 13.51
C GLY A 87 -46.31 -21.03 12.48
N ASN A 88 -46.84 -19.81 12.53
CA ASN A 88 -46.44 -18.72 11.64
C ASN A 88 -45.00 -18.27 12.00
N LEU A 89 -44.14 -18.05 11.00
CA LEU A 89 -42.75 -17.68 11.13
C LEU A 89 -42.45 -16.18 10.89
N ALA A 90 -43.48 -15.35 10.71
CA ALA A 90 -43.32 -13.92 10.42
C ALA A 90 -42.52 -13.17 11.50
N GLU A 91 -42.56 -13.64 12.76
CA GLU A 91 -41.81 -13.07 13.89
C GLU A 91 -40.64 -13.97 14.29
N ALA A 92 -40.24 -14.94 13.46
CA ALA A 92 -39.14 -15.84 13.75
C ALA A 92 -37.80 -15.11 13.62
N GLU A 93 -36.92 -15.36 14.56
CA GLU A 93 -35.58 -14.76 14.56
C GLU A 93 -34.65 -15.52 13.61
N ALA A 94 -34.01 -14.76 12.70
CA ALA A 94 -33.06 -15.32 11.75
C ALA A 94 -31.68 -15.55 12.41
N ARG A 95 -31.00 -16.58 11.96
CA ARG A 95 -29.62 -16.85 12.36
C ARG A 95 -28.69 -15.75 11.89
N GLU A 96 -27.59 -15.55 12.63
CA GLU A 96 -26.49 -14.71 12.15
C GLU A 96 -25.92 -15.26 10.84
N SER A 97 -25.67 -14.37 9.89
CA SER A 97 -25.09 -14.67 8.59
C SER A 97 -24.12 -13.57 8.16
N GLY A 98 -23.42 -13.76 7.04
CA GLY A 98 -22.48 -12.76 6.50
C GLY A 98 -21.10 -12.75 7.15
N ARG A 99 -20.86 -13.62 8.12
CA ARG A 99 -19.54 -13.72 8.76
C ARG A 99 -18.56 -14.43 7.83
N VAL A 100 -17.37 -13.80 7.62
CA VAL A 100 -16.26 -14.45 6.92
C VAL A 100 -15.74 -15.59 7.79
N VAL A 101 -15.75 -16.80 7.25
CA VAL A 101 -15.29 -18.02 7.94
C VAL A 101 -13.79 -18.23 7.74
N GLY A 102 -13.26 -17.87 6.57
CA GLY A 102 -11.83 -17.91 6.23
C GLY A 102 -11.59 -17.95 4.73
N ALA A 103 -10.32 -18.00 4.33
CA ALA A 103 -9.93 -18.20 2.93
C ALA A 103 -10.45 -19.56 2.42
N HIS A 104 -10.93 -19.60 1.17
CA HIS A 104 -11.42 -20.84 0.56
C HIS A 104 -10.30 -21.89 0.49
N ARG A 105 -10.64 -23.15 0.81
CA ARG A 105 -9.72 -24.28 0.89
C ARG A 105 -10.03 -25.30 -0.20
N ASP A 106 -9.41 -25.16 -1.34
CA ASP A 106 -9.54 -26.07 -2.49
C ASP A 106 -8.73 -27.37 -2.34
N LYS A 107 -7.85 -27.44 -1.33
CA LYS A 107 -6.98 -28.58 -1.03
C LYS A 107 -7.17 -29.04 0.40
N PRO A 108 -7.03 -30.37 0.67
CA PRO A 108 -7.07 -30.86 2.02
C PRO A 108 -6.01 -30.19 2.88
N ALA A 109 -6.33 -29.95 4.15
CA ALA A 109 -5.37 -29.46 5.12
C ALA A 109 -4.19 -30.46 5.21
N PRO A 110 -2.95 -29.98 5.44
CA PRO A 110 -1.83 -30.87 5.64
C PRO A 110 -2.15 -31.88 6.74
N GLU A 111 -1.72 -33.13 6.54
CA GLU A 111 -1.94 -34.21 7.50
C GLU A 111 -0.85 -34.23 8.58
N VAL A 112 -1.24 -34.59 9.80
CA VAL A 112 -0.34 -34.85 10.92
C VAL A 112 -0.56 -36.32 11.39
N ASN A 113 0.52 -37.06 11.58
CA ASN A 113 0.42 -38.41 12.09
C ASN A 113 0.18 -38.39 13.60
N CYS A 114 -0.76 -39.20 14.04
CA CYS A 114 -1.04 -39.37 15.47
C CYS A 114 0.21 -39.93 16.20
N PRO A 115 0.72 -39.27 17.25
CA PRO A 115 1.88 -39.74 17.98
C PRO A 115 1.62 -41.04 18.74
N ALA A 116 0.37 -41.44 18.97
CA ALA A 116 0.01 -42.64 19.70
C ALA A 116 -0.21 -43.87 18.80
N CYS A 117 -0.80 -43.73 17.61
CA CYS A 117 -1.11 -44.86 16.73
C CYS A 117 -0.60 -44.70 15.29
N GLY A 118 0.02 -43.58 14.95
CA GLY A 118 0.56 -43.35 13.60
C GLY A 118 -0.46 -43.00 12.53
N THR A 119 -1.77 -43.02 12.82
CA THR A 119 -2.83 -42.72 11.85
C THR A 119 -2.73 -41.27 11.38
N PRO A 120 -2.78 -41.00 10.06
CA PRO A 120 -2.79 -39.63 9.55
C PRO A 120 -4.12 -38.97 9.89
N ASN A 121 -4.04 -37.74 10.36
CA ASN A 121 -5.19 -36.90 10.70
C ASN A 121 -4.99 -35.50 10.11
N PRO A 122 -6.04 -34.75 9.74
CA PRO A 122 -5.92 -33.37 9.34
C PRO A 122 -5.20 -32.55 10.42
N ALA A 123 -4.29 -31.66 10.04
CA ALA A 123 -3.56 -30.81 11.00
C ALA A 123 -4.48 -29.96 11.88
N SER A 124 -5.73 -29.76 11.48
CA SER A 124 -6.77 -29.05 12.25
C SER A 124 -7.49 -29.96 13.27
N ALA A 125 -7.26 -31.29 13.25
CA ALA A 125 -7.90 -32.22 14.19
C ALA A 125 -7.30 -32.08 15.58
N GLN A 126 -8.16 -31.97 16.61
CA GLN A 126 -7.74 -31.89 18.00
C GLN A 126 -7.57 -33.28 18.64
N VAL A 127 -8.23 -34.29 18.09
CA VAL A 127 -8.19 -35.68 18.55
C VAL A 127 -8.04 -36.61 17.35
N CYS A 128 -7.32 -37.71 17.53
CA CYS A 128 -7.14 -38.74 16.52
C CYS A 128 -8.47 -39.43 16.21
N SER A 129 -8.80 -39.55 14.91
CA SER A 129 -10.03 -40.19 14.45
C SER A 129 -10.10 -41.68 14.77
N GLU A 130 -8.95 -42.35 14.93
CA GLU A 130 -8.86 -43.80 15.15
C GLU A 130 -8.77 -44.15 16.64
N CYS A 131 -7.86 -43.53 17.39
CA CYS A 131 -7.60 -43.93 18.78
C CYS A 131 -8.09 -42.88 19.81
N GLY A 132 -8.64 -41.77 19.39
CA GLY A 132 -9.12 -40.71 20.28
C GLY A 132 -8.05 -39.92 21.06
N SER A 133 -6.76 -40.22 20.81
CA SER A 133 -5.68 -39.48 21.46
C SER A 133 -5.66 -38.01 21.02
N SER A 134 -5.35 -37.11 21.95
CA SER A 134 -5.19 -35.69 21.65
C SER A 134 -4.04 -35.47 20.65
N LEU A 135 -4.33 -34.78 19.55
CA LEU A 135 -3.34 -34.34 18.56
C LEU A 135 -2.82 -32.92 18.85
N VAL A 136 -3.48 -32.22 19.78
CA VAL A 136 -2.97 -30.98 20.34
C VAL A 136 -1.89 -31.36 21.34
N ALA A 137 -0.66 -30.95 21.08
CA ALA A 137 0.41 -31.13 22.04
C ALA A 137 -0.05 -30.52 23.38
N ARG A 138 -0.34 -31.38 24.37
CA ARG A 138 -0.49 -30.88 25.75
C ARG A 138 0.84 -30.20 26.08
N PRO A 139 0.81 -29.01 26.65
CA PRO A 139 2.00 -28.51 27.32
C PRO A 139 2.34 -29.59 28.37
N SER A 140 3.42 -30.33 28.15
CA SER A 140 3.92 -31.27 29.13
C SER A 140 4.03 -30.53 30.43
N GLU A 141 3.42 -31.06 31.53
CA GLU A 141 3.71 -30.57 32.88
C GLU A 141 5.21 -30.66 33.07
N ILE A 142 5.83 -29.53 32.99
CA ILE A 142 7.27 -29.35 33.21
C ILE A 142 7.52 -29.56 34.67
N PRO A 143 8.40 -30.50 35.10
CA PRO A 143 8.97 -30.48 36.45
C PRO A 143 9.55 -29.09 36.65
N LYS A 144 9.25 -28.43 37.79
CA LYS A 144 9.75 -27.07 38.08
C LYS A 144 11.22 -26.97 37.72
N PRO A 145 11.59 -26.19 36.67
CA PRO A 145 12.97 -25.99 36.36
C PRO A 145 13.55 -24.92 37.30
N GLN A 146 14.75 -25.18 37.72
CA GLN A 146 15.70 -24.11 37.99
C GLN A 146 15.71 -23.11 36.80
N PRO A 147 15.96 -21.83 37.03
CA PRO A 147 15.84 -20.80 35.99
C PRO A 147 16.95 -20.97 34.92
N SER A 148 16.63 -21.67 33.87
CA SER A 148 17.41 -21.66 32.62
C SER A 148 16.80 -20.63 31.67
N PRO A 149 17.59 -19.98 30.80
CA PRO A 149 17.14 -18.89 29.96
C PRO A 149 16.02 -19.33 29.02
N LYS A 150 14.95 -18.54 28.96
CA LYS A 150 13.77 -18.73 28.12
C LYS A 150 14.20 -18.90 26.65
N PRO A 151 13.73 -19.92 25.92
CA PRO A 151 13.87 -19.92 24.47
C PRO A 151 12.94 -18.83 23.92
N VAL A 152 13.57 -17.82 23.37
CA VAL A 152 12.91 -16.74 22.61
C VAL A 152 12.26 -17.41 21.40
N SER A 153 10.93 -17.30 21.29
CA SER A 153 10.22 -17.58 20.05
C SER A 153 10.90 -16.81 18.93
N LYS A 154 11.31 -17.52 17.88
CA LYS A 154 11.83 -16.90 16.68
C LYS A 154 10.69 -16.16 15.93
N VAL A 155 10.24 -15.08 16.46
CA VAL A 155 9.96 -13.93 15.61
C VAL A 155 11.30 -13.67 14.93
N LYS A 156 11.34 -13.62 13.59
CA LYS A 156 12.44 -13.00 12.87
C LYS A 156 12.44 -11.51 13.25
N GLY A 157 12.72 -11.24 14.52
CA GLY A 157 13.12 -9.93 14.98
C GLY A 157 14.50 -9.72 14.40
N LEU A 158 14.70 -8.67 13.64
CA LEU A 158 16.02 -8.08 13.49
C LEU A 158 16.68 -8.14 14.86
N PRO A 159 17.88 -8.73 14.98
CA PRO A 159 18.54 -8.82 16.28
C PRO A 159 18.57 -7.41 16.87
N ILE A 160 18.12 -7.23 18.09
CA ILE A 160 18.12 -5.92 18.80
C ILE A 160 19.48 -5.24 18.67
N LEU A 161 20.57 -6.01 18.65
CA LEU A 161 21.90 -5.50 18.30
C LEU A 161 21.95 -4.89 16.88
N GLY A 162 21.26 -5.44 15.89
CA GLY A 162 21.22 -4.90 14.52
C GLY A 162 20.42 -3.59 14.46
N VAL A 163 19.31 -3.49 15.21
CA VAL A 163 18.53 -2.25 15.32
C VAL A 163 19.33 -1.17 16.05
N ILE A 164 19.95 -1.52 17.19
CA ILE A 164 20.81 -0.58 17.93
C ILE A 164 22.02 -0.17 17.08
N GLY A 165 22.65 -1.11 16.38
CA GLY A 165 23.74 -0.82 15.45
C GLY A 165 23.28 0.09 14.31
N GLY A 166 22.11 -0.17 13.72
CA GLY A 166 21.51 0.68 12.69
C GLY A 166 21.21 2.10 13.18
N VAL A 167 20.64 2.24 14.39
CA VAL A 167 20.34 3.54 15.00
C VAL A 167 21.64 4.32 15.29
N ILE A 168 22.68 3.64 15.81
CA ILE A 168 23.98 4.27 16.05
C ILE A 168 24.63 4.74 14.74
N ILE A 169 24.60 3.91 13.70
CA ILE A 169 25.14 4.27 12.37
C ILE A 169 24.36 5.47 11.81
N CYS A 170 23.03 5.46 11.87
CA CYS A 170 22.20 6.59 11.43
C CYS A 170 22.50 7.86 12.25
N ALA A 171 22.67 7.76 13.56
CA ALA A 171 23.02 8.89 14.42
C ALA A 171 24.41 9.45 14.11
N VAL A 172 25.39 8.58 13.87
CA VAL A 172 26.74 8.98 13.46
C VAL A 172 26.71 9.64 12.09
N LEU A 173 25.99 9.08 11.12
CA LEU A 173 25.84 9.67 9.78
C LEU A 173 25.12 11.02 9.86
N ALA A 174 24.05 11.14 10.62
CA ALA A 174 23.34 12.40 10.84
C ALA A 174 24.23 13.44 11.52
N PHE A 175 25.04 13.03 12.51
CA PHE A 175 26.02 13.91 13.17
C PHE A 175 27.14 14.35 12.22
N LEU A 176 27.63 13.45 11.36
CA LEU A 176 28.65 13.79 10.34
C LEU A 176 28.05 14.76 9.31
N ILE A 177 26.82 14.50 8.80
CA ILE A 177 26.12 15.40 7.87
C ILE A 177 25.94 16.77 8.53
N TYR A 178 25.44 16.79 9.78
CA TYR A 178 25.28 18.03 10.53
C TYR A 178 26.60 18.76 10.68
N SER A 179 27.70 18.06 11.04
CA SER A 179 29.02 18.66 11.22
C SER A 179 29.62 19.21 9.92
N ILE A 180 29.32 18.58 8.78
CA ILE A 180 29.84 18.99 7.48
C ILE A 180 29.06 20.19 6.93
N PHE A 181 27.75 20.20 7.05
CA PHE A 181 26.90 21.20 6.37
C PHE A 181 26.45 22.35 7.27
N PHE A 182 26.27 22.11 8.57
CA PHE A 182 25.70 23.09 9.49
C PHE A 182 26.68 23.67 10.50
N ARG A 183 27.84 23.03 10.68
CA ARG A 183 28.88 23.60 11.54
C ARG A 183 29.71 24.54 10.70
N THR A 184 29.70 25.83 11.06
CA THR A 184 30.43 26.89 10.35
C THR A 184 31.54 27.46 11.22
N GLU A 185 32.59 27.94 10.57
CA GLU A 185 33.65 28.75 11.18
C GLU A 185 33.54 30.16 10.65
N GLU A 186 33.78 31.14 11.54
CA GLU A 186 33.75 32.56 11.18
C GLU A 186 35.11 33.01 10.64
N HIS A 187 35.08 33.55 9.44
CA HIS A 187 36.25 34.15 8.81
C HIS A 187 35.98 35.64 8.52
N THR A 188 36.96 36.49 8.64
CA THR A 188 36.85 37.86 8.15
C THR A 188 37.42 37.96 6.74
N GLY A 189 36.55 38.06 5.75
CA GLY A 189 36.93 38.18 4.34
C GLY A 189 36.80 39.60 3.81
N GLU A 190 37.72 39.96 2.90
CA GLU A 190 37.68 41.19 2.12
C GLU A 190 37.21 40.90 0.70
N VAL A 191 36.23 41.67 0.19
CA VAL A 191 35.77 41.54 -1.19
C VAL A 191 36.87 41.88 -2.16
N GLN A 192 37.33 40.90 -2.96
CA GLN A 192 38.37 41.09 -3.99
C GLN A 192 37.83 41.30 -5.38
N ALA A 193 36.75 40.56 -5.72
CA ALA A 193 36.13 40.66 -7.03
C ALA A 193 34.63 40.47 -6.92
N VAL A 194 33.90 41.08 -7.82
CA VAL A 194 32.48 40.88 -8.04
C VAL A 194 32.25 40.61 -9.51
N SER A 195 31.33 39.71 -9.81
CA SER A 195 30.89 39.46 -11.17
C SER A 195 29.38 39.23 -11.23
N TRP A 196 28.81 39.52 -12.34
CA TRP A 196 27.40 39.28 -12.59
C TRP A 196 27.16 38.78 -14.01
N THR A 197 26.14 37.93 -14.12
CA THR A 197 25.63 37.41 -15.39
C THR A 197 24.15 37.59 -15.43
N ARG A 198 23.62 38.16 -16.51
CA ARG A 198 22.21 38.32 -16.77
C ARG A 198 21.87 37.76 -18.15
N THR A 199 20.95 36.82 -18.19
CA THR A 199 20.54 36.11 -19.40
C THR A 199 19.07 36.34 -19.67
N ILE A 200 18.73 36.64 -20.91
CA ILE A 200 17.36 36.69 -21.40
C ILE A 200 17.22 35.59 -22.46
N PRO A 201 16.48 34.50 -22.16
CA PRO A 201 16.14 33.48 -23.15
C PRO A 201 15.21 34.09 -24.21
N ILE A 202 15.48 33.79 -25.46
CA ILE A 202 14.62 34.12 -26.60
C ILE A 202 13.81 32.89 -26.92
N MET A 203 12.50 33.00 -26.70
CA MET A 203 11.55 31.91 -26.98
C MET A 203 11.03 32.05 -28.41
N ALA A 204 10.94 30.94 -29.12
CA ALA A 204 10.25 30.84 -30.42
C ALA A 204 9.34 29.59 -30.42
N LEU A 205 8.33 29.60 -31.33
CA LEU A 205 7.53 28.41 -31.54
C LEU A 205 8.37 27.34 -32.24
N GLY A 206 8.49 26.20 -31.62
CA GLY A 206 9.21 25.04 -32.12
C GLY A 206 8.51 23.73 -31.78
N PRO A 207 8.89 22.62 -32.40
CA PRO A 207 8.34 21.31 -32.09
C PRO A 207 8.85 20.87 -30.72
N VAL A 208 7.90 20.63 -29.79
CA VAL A 208 8.17 20.13 -28.44
C VAL A 208 7.45 18.79 -28.28
N GLU A 209 8.20 17.78 -27.81
CA GLU A 209 7.66 16.45 -27.55
C GLU A 209 7.17 16.35 -26.12
N TYR A 210 5.94 15.81 -25.96
CA TYR A 210 5.26 15.53 -24.71
C TYR A 210 4.78 14.09 -24.70
N GLU A 211 4.35 13.62 -23.52
CA GLU A 211 3.67 12.34 -23.35
C GLU A 211 2.36 12.56 -22.57
N ASP A 212 1.27 11.94 -23.04
CA ASP A 212 -0.02 11.97 -22.35
C ASP A 212 -0.91 10.80 -22.79
N TRP A 213 -2.06 10.64 -22.13
CA TRP A 213 -3.09 9.70 -22.52
C TRP A 213 -3.72 10.13 -23.85
N TRP A 214 -4.04 9.15 -24.68
CA TRP A 214 -4.58 9.39 -26.01
C TRP A 214 -5.74 10.40 -26.05
N ASP A 215 -6.66 10.30 -25.09
CA ASP A 215 -7.85 11.15 -25.04
C ASP A 215 -7.56 12.60 -24.58
N ASP A 216 -6.40 12.84 -23.97
CA ASP A 216 -5.97 14.14 -23.46
C ASP A 216 -5.03 14.86 -24.44
N ILE A 217 -4.59 14.18 -25.51
CA ILE A 217 -3.69 14.77 -26.51
C ILE A 217 -4.44 15.82 -27.36
N PRO A 218 -3.85 17.02 -27.56
CA PRO A 218 -4.42 18.03 -28.43
C PRO A 218 -4.65 17.52 -29.86
N SER A 219 -5.79 17.89 -30.44
CA SER A 219 -6.20 17.39 -31.77
C SER A 219 -5.32 17.86 -32.94
N ASP A 220 -4.49 18.87 -32.71
CA ASP A 220 -3.52 19.44 -33.64
C ASP A 220 -2.09 18.90 -33.43
N ALA A 221 -1.91 17.98 -32.48
CA ALA A 221 -0.64 17.35 -32.22
C ALA A 221 -0.26 16.29 -33.25
N GLU A 222 1.01 16.16 -33.54
CA GLU A 222 1.57 15.05 -34.32
C GLU A 222 1.84 13.88 -33.35
N ILE A 223 1.07 12.78 -33.52
CA ILE A 223 1.18 11.60 -32.66
C ILE A 223 2.43 10.81 -33.01
N GLY A 224 3.21 10.47 -31.97
CA GLY A 224 4.40 9.62 -32.08
C GLY A 224 4.09 8.15 -31.78
N SER A 225 4.83 7.54 -30.86
CA SER A 225 4.64 6.15 -30.47
C SER A 225 3.67 6.04 -29.28
N CYS A 226 2.77 5.05 -29.33
CA CYS A 226 1.89 4.73 -28.22
C CYS A 226 2.26 3.38 -27.59
N ARG A 227 1.96 3.23 -26.30
CA ARG A 227 2.06 1.98 -25.55
C ARG A 227 0.84 1.84 -24.64
N GLU A 228 0.32 0.62 -24.51
CA GLU A 228 -0.68 0.34 -23.47
C GLU A 228 -0.03 0.47 -22.09
N GLU A 229 -0.66 1.25 -21.21
CA GLU A 229 -0.18 1.46 -19.85
C GLU A 229 -1.36 1.43 -18.89
N TYR A 230 -1.12 0.98 -17.65
CA TYR A 230 -2.14 1.01 -16.61
C TYR A 230 -2.54 2.45 -16.32
N HIS A 231 -3.85 2.73 -16.39
CA HIS A 231 -4.38 4.07 -16.16
C HIS A 231 -5.06 4.17 -14.80
N TYR A 232 -6.10 3.36 -14.57
CA TYR A 232 -6.85 3.37 -13.31
C TYR A 232 -7.58 2.05 -13.08
N THR A 233 -8.15 1.92 -11.87
CA THR A 233 -8.98 0.78 -11.48
C THR A 233 -10.43 1.19 -11.33
N GLN A 234 -11.36 0.33 -11.75
CA GLN A 234 -12.80 0.54 -11.61
C GLN A 234 -13.54 -0.72 -11.18
N ASP A 235 -14.80 -0.56 -10.75
CA ASP A 235 -15.64 -1.68 -10.28
C ASP A 235 -16.44 -2.36 -11.41
N GLU A 236 -16.59 -1.71 -12.56
CA GLU A 236 -17.36 -2.19 -13.70
C GLU A 236 -16.43 -2.64 -14.85
N PRO A 237 -16.81 -3.70 -15.61
CA PRO A 237 -16.02 -4.13 -16.75
C PRO A 237 -15.98 -3.07 -17.85
N ALA A 238 -14.85 -2.93 -18.53
CA ALA A 238 -14.67 -2.11 -19.71
C ALA A 238 -13.93 -2.93 -20.81
N PRO A 239 -14.04 -2.54 -22.08
CA PRO A 239 -13.43 -3.29 -23.19
C PRO A 239 -11.91 -3.46 -23.08
N ASN A 240 -11.22 -2.49 -22.52
CA ASN A 240 -9.76 -2.44 -22.33
C ASN A 240 -9.35 -2.69 -20.87
N ALA A 241 -10.20 -3.36 -20.08
CA ALA A 241 -9.94 -3.65 -18.69
C ALA A 241 -9.66 -5.14 -18.46
N VAL A 242 -8.73 -5.40 -17.55
CA VAL A 242 -8.37 -6.75 -17.08
C VAL A 242 -9.00 -6.97 -15.71
N GLU A 243 -9.80 -8.06 -15.57
CA GLU A 243 -10.37 -8.44 -14.27
C GLU A 243 -9.26 -8.98 -13.36
N VAL A 244 -9.03 -8.32 -12.23
CA VAL A 244 -8.09 -8.72 -11.19
C VAL A 244 -8.86 -9.04 -9.93
N CYS A 245 -8.76 -10.28 -9.46
CA CYS A 245 -9.49 -10.76 -8.31
C CYS A 245 -8.56 -11.13 -7.15
N GLY A 246 -8.99 -10.83 -5.92
CA GLY A 246 -8.32 -11.21 -4.69
C GLY A 246 -8.44 -12.70 -4.39
N THR A 247 -7.94 -13.14 -3.25
CA THR A 247 -8.07 -14.53 -2.81
C THR A 247 -9.51 -14.86 -2.45
N PRO A 248 -10.08 -15.97 -2.97
CA PRO A 248 -11.44 -16.40 -2.61
C PRO A 248 -11.57 -16.69 -1.11
N TYR A 249 -12.71 -16.35 -0.53
CA TYR A 249 -13.02 -16.60 0.87
C TYR A 249 -14.46 -17.06 1.05
N THR A 250 -14.71 -17.78 2.15
CA THR A 250 -16.01 -18.37 2.46
C THR A 250 -16.76 -17.49 3.45
N VAL A 251 -18.01 -17.16 3.12
CA VAL A 251 -18.94 -16.38 3.94
C VAL A 251 -20.08 -17.29 4.40
N ASP A 252 -20.38 -17.28 5.69
CA ASP A 252 -21.47 -18.03 6.31
C ASP A 252 -22.83 -17.49 5.84
N THR A 253 -23.66 -18.33 5.22
CA THR A 253 -25.02 -17.96 4.78
C THR A 253 -26.09 -18.10 5.88
N GLY A 254 -25.72 -18.63 7.07
CA GLY A 254 -26.67 -18.93 8.16
C GLY A 254 -27.50 -20.20 7.95
N THR A 255 -27.30 -20.91 6.84
CA THR A 255 -28.02 -22.18 6.49
C THR A 255 -27.18 -23.43 6.78
N GLY A 256 -25.93 -23.27 7.26
CA GLY A 256 -24.95 -24.35 7.36
C GLY A 256 -24.14 -24.54 6.07
N HIS A 257 -24.38 -23.70 5.08
CA HIS A 257 -23.57 -23.57 3.88
C HIS A 257 -22.72 -22.31 3.94
N GLY A 258 -21.65 -22.29 3.17
CA GLY A 258 -20.82 -21.11 2.93
C GLY A 258 -20.94 -20.69 1.47
N GLU A 259 -21.03 -19.40 1.25
CA GLU A 259 -20.87 -18.82 -0.07
C GLU A 259 -19.38 -18.51 -0.28
N VAL A 260 -18.79 -19.07 -1.32
CA VAL A 260 -17.39 -18.73 -1.69
C VAL A 260 -17.46 -17.53 -2.61
N VAL A 261 -16.85 -16.45 -2.16
CA VAL A 261 -16.82 -15.15 -2.86
C VAL A 261 -15.40 -14.68 -3.07
N GLN A 262 -15.27 -13.80 -4.03
CA GLN A 262 -14.01 -13.18 -4.40
C GLN A 262 -14.27 -11.71 -4.69
N ASP A 263 -13.45 -10.82 -4.13
CA ASP A 263 -13.53 -9.40 -4.45
C ASP A 263 -12.68 -9.14 -5.70
N CYS A 264 -13.31 -8.57 -6.72
CA CYS A 264 -12.66 -8.29 -8.01
C CYS A 264 -12.75 -6.79 -8.33
N GLU A 265 -11.77 -6.34 -9.09
CA GLU A 265 -11.72 -5.00 -9.68
C GLU A 265 -11.22 -5.13 -11.12
N TYR A 266 -11.37 -4.07 -11.89
CA TYR A 266 -10.96 -4.02 -13.28
C TYR A 266 -9.87 -2.98 -13.45
N GLU A 267 -8.68 -3.44 -13.83
CA GLU A 267 -7.56 -2.58 -14.19
C GLU A 267 -7.71 -2.16 -15.65
N VAL A 268 -7.89 -0.86 -15.87
CA VAL A 268 -8.04 -0.26 -17.19
C VAL A 268 -6.68 0.09 -17.76
N TYR A 269 -6.44 -0.31 -18.99
CA TYR A 269 -5.23 -0.02 -19.74
C TYR A 269 -5.60 0.84 -20.95
N ASP A 270 -4.99 2.01 -21.06
CA ASP A 270 -5.21 2.94 -22.16
C ASP A 270 -3.89 3.25 -22.88
N ASP A 271 -4.01 3.79 -24.08
CA ASP A 271 -2.85 4.20 -24.86
C ASP A 271 -2.23 5.48 -24.25
N TYR A 272 -0.97 5.38 -23.82
CA TYR A 272 -0.12 6.49 -23.41
C TYR A 272 0.88 6.77 -24.53
N CYS A 273 0.80 7.97 -25.10
CA CYS A 273 1.48 8.27 -26.36
C CYS A 273 2.44 9.45 -26.23
N THR A 274 3.54 9.39 -26.95
CA THR A 274 4.33 10.58 -27.24
C THR A 274 3.60 11.40 -28.31
N TYR A 275 3.69 12.71 -28.23
CA TYR A 275 3.16 13.61 -29.24
C TYR A 275 4.00 14.88 -29.34
N THR A 276 3.96 15.51 -30.50
CA THR A 276 4.68 16.76 -30.76
C THR A 276 3.68 17.87 -31.08
N VAL A 277 3.84 18.99 -30.40
CA VAL A 277 3.10 20.24 -30.70
C VAL A 277 4.07 21.39 -30.94
N MET A 278 3.59 22.42 -31.59
CA MET A 278 4.32 23.68 -31.68
C MET A 278 4.10 24.46 -30.39
N ASP A 279 5.13 24.54 -29.58
CA ASP A 279 5.09 25.25 -28.28
C ASP A 279 6.30 26.19 -28.13
N TRP A 280 6.21 27.08 -27.16
CA TRP A 280 7.28 28.03 -26.89
C TRP A 280 8.47 27.29 -26.26
N THR A 281 9.59 27.31 -26.96
CA THR A 281 10.85 26.71 -26.48
C THR A 281 11.99 27.72 -26.59
N VAL A 282 13.06 27.51 -25.84
CA VAL A 282 14.24 28.35 -25.92
C VAL A 282 14.91 28.14 -27.26
N PHE A 283 14.94 29.19 -28.05
CA PHE A 283 15.56 29.22 -29.37
C PHE A 283 16.99 29.78 -29.30
N ASP A 284 17.20 30.82 -28.51
CA ASP A 284 18.48 31.50 -28.35
C ASP A 284 18.57 32.16 -26.96
N GLU A 285 19.75 32.58 -26.55
CA GLU A 285 19.98 33.23 -25.27
C GLU A 285 20.87 34.46 -25.46
N VAL A 286 20.45 35.58 -24.91
CA VAL A 286 21.27 36.80 -24.90
C VAL A 286 21.78 37.02 -23.49
N THR A 287 23.10 36.87 -23.33
CA THR A 287 23.78 36.98 -22.04
C THR A 287 24.68 38.22 -22.01
N LEU A 288 24.64 38.96 -20.90
CA LEU A 288 25.54 40.04 -20.59
C LEU A 288 26.20 39.80 -19.25
N THR A 289 27.50 39.95 -19.22
CA THR A 289 28.31 39.81 -18.01
C THR A 289 29.05 41.11 -17.66
N GLY A 290 29.37 41.29 -16.40
CA GLY A 290 30.14 42.41 -15.94
C GLY A 290 30.87 42.12 -14.63
N SER A 291 31.83 43.00 -14.30
CA SER A 291 32.64 42.90 -13.07
C SER A 291 32.55 44.20 -12.24
N ASP A 292 31.40 44.82 -12.27
CA ASP A 292 31.08 46.03 -11.50
C ASP A 292 29.80 45.80 -10.65
N LEU A 293 29.42 46.75 -9.81
CA LEU A 293 28.22 46.65 -8.98
C LEU A 293 26.96 47.26 -9.66
N ASN A 294 27.00 47.45 -10.98
CA ASN A 294 25.90 48.03 -11.74
C ASN A 294 25.40 47.03 -12.80
N PRO A 295 24.75 45.93 -12.39
CA PRO A 295 24.27 44.93 -13.34
C PRO A 295 23.15 45.50 -14.21
N ARG A 296 23.24 45.24 -15.51
CA ARG A 296 22.26 45.68 -16.52
C ARG A 296 21.82 44.50 -17.38
N TRP A 297 20.61 44.63 -17.90
CA TRP A 297 20.10 43.63 -18.82
C TRP A 297 20.65 43.85 -20.22
N PRO A 298 20.92 42.76 -20.97
CA PRO A 298 21.26 42.88 -22.37
C PRO A 298 20.12 43.50 -23.16
N GLU A 299 20.46 44.19 -24.25
CA GLU A 299 19.47 44.63 -25.21
C GLU A 299 19.09 43.48 -26.13
N VAL A 300 17.78 43.26 -26.28
CA VAL A 300 17.23 42.14 -27.07
C VAL A 300 16.51 42.70 -28.28
N SER A 301 16.73 42.09 -29.43
CA SER A 301 16.02 42.41 -30.65
C SER A 301 15.20 41.18 -31.10
N LEU A 302 13.90 41.20 -30.87
CA LEU A 302 12.98 40.09 -31.16
C LEU A 302 12.45 40.18 -32.59
N GLN A 303 12.28 39.01 -33.21
CA GLN A 303 11.51 38.87 -34.45
C GLN A 303 10.01 38.79 -34.13
N ALA A 304 9.14 38.84 -35.18
CA ALA A 304 7.70 38.90 -34.99
C ALA A 304 7.10 37.62 -34.33
N ASP A 305 7.81 36.51 -34.43
CA ASP A 305 7.45 35.18 -33.91
C ASP A 305 8.27 34.79 -32.65
N GLN A 306 8.91 35.77 -32.02
CA GLN A 306 9.73 35.57 -30.84
C GLN A 306 9.20 36.36 -29.63
N LYS A 307 9.50 35.89 -28.43
CA LYS A 307 9.26 36.60 -27.18
C LYS A 307 10.42 36.37 -26.20
N GLU A 308 10.56 37.24 -25.21
CA GLU A 308 11.45 36.99 -24.08
C GLU A 308 10.88 35.87 -23.21
N GLY A 309 11.74 34.97 -22.75
CA GLY A 309 11.48 34.04 -21.67
C GLY A 309 11.72 34.65 -20.30
N ASP A 310 11.74 33.79 -19.28
CA ASP A 310 12.01 34.23 -17.91
C ASP A 310 13.48 34.69 -17.79
N ARG A 311 13.66 35.89 -17.27
CA ARG A 311 14.95 36.50 -17.10
C ARG A 311 15.72 35.87 -15.97
N GLU A 312 16.97 35.52 -16.22
CA GLU A 312 17.85 34.87 -15.26
C GLU A 312 18.98 35.81 -14.85
N GLU A 313 19.26 35.88 -13.56
CA GLU A 313 20.37 36.65 -13.04
C GLU A 313 21.17 35.86 -11.99
N ASN A 314 22.47 35.96 -12.06
CA ASN A 314 23.41 35.34 -11.15
C ASN A 314 24.49 36.30 -10.81
N TYR A 315 24.82 36.39 -9.53
CA TYR A 315 25.85 37.28 -8.99
C TYR A 315 26.86 36.44 -8.22
N GLU A 316 28.12 36.80 -8.37
CA GLU A 316 29.25 36.13 -7.71
C GLU A 316 30.10 37.14 -7.01
N VAL A 317 30.49 36.86 -5.77
CA VAL A 317 31.41 37.66 -4.96
C VAL A 317 32.53 36.78 -4.49
N ILE A 318 33.74 37.20 -4.75
CA ILE A 318 34.97 36.55 -4.31
C ILE A 318 35.53 37.28 -3.12
N PHE A 319 35.63 36.61 -2.00
CA PHE A 319 36.26 37.09 -0.79
C PHE A 319 37.64 36.47 -0.64
N TYR A 320 38.56 37.22 -0.01
CA TYR A 320 39.86 36.73 0.41
C TYR A 320 39.98 36.77 1.93
N SER A 321 40.36 35.67 2.54
CA SER A 321 40.60 35.53 3.98
C SER A 321 41.69 34.52 4.23
N ASP A 322 42.67 34.85 5.09
CA ASP A 322 43.70 33.94 5.60
C ASP A 322 44.52 33.16 4.52
N GLY A 323 44.65 33.73 3.32
CA GLY A 323 45.37 33.10 2.21
C GLY A 323 44.50 32.28 1.25
N GLU A 324 43.18 32.20 1.49
CA GLU A 324 42.25 31.45 0.70
C GLU A 324 41.17 32.36 0.08
N HIS A 325 40.58 31.89 -1.04
CA HIS A 325 39.46 32.56 -1.71
C HIS A 325 38.19 31.82 -1.41
N TYR A 326 37.15 32.58 -1.09
CA TYR A 326 35.79 32.08 -0.84
C TYR A 326 34.84 32.68 -1.86
N GLU A 327 34.07 31.84 -2.50
CA GLU A 327 33.12 32.20 -3.50
C GLU A 327 31.69 32.23 -2.89
N TYR A 328 30.93 33.26 -3.17
CA TYR A 328 29.53 33.38 -2.73
C TYR A 328 28.68 33.79 -3.90
N THR A 329 27.66 32.97 -4.19
CA THR A 329 26.70 33.18 -5.28
C THR A 329 25.35 33.60 -4.73
N LEU A 330 24.72 34.56 -5.39
CA LEU A 330 23.40 35.08 -5.01
C LEU A 330 22.61 35.52 -6.26
N THR A 331 21.29 35.67 -6.08
CA THR A 331 20.38 36.11 -7.16
C THR A 331 19.68 37.44 -6.88
N ASP A 332 19.95 38.08 -5.74
CA ASP A 332 19.39 39.37 -5.38
C ASP A 332 20.33 40.51 -5.74
N ALA A 333 19.92 41.35 -6.68
CA ALA A 333 20.69 42.50 -7.14
C ALA A 333 20.85 43.58 -6.05
N ALA A 334 19.88 43.71 -5.13
CA ALA A 334 19.97 44.70 -4.06
C ALA A 334 20.99 44.28 -2.99
N GLU A 335 21.03 42.99 -2.68
CA GLU A 335 22.09 42.42 -1.83
C GLU A 335 23.44 42.52 -2.50
N PHE A 336 23.55 42.15 -3.78
CA PHE A 336 24.78 42.23 -4.56
C PHE A 336 25.38 43.66 -4.54
N SER A 337 24.57 44.69 -4.62
CA SER A 337 25.04 46.08 -4.64
C SER A 337 25.83 46.52 -3.38
N GLN A 338 25.76 45.73 -2.30
CA GLN A 338 26.40 46.04 -1.02
C GLN A 338 27.89 45.59 -0.97
N PHE A 339 28.34 44.74 -1.91
CA PHE A 339 29.69 44.15 -1.91
C PHE A 339 30.71 45.02 -2.62
N SER A 340 30.98 46.17 -2.04
CA SER A 340 32.06 47.04 -2.59
C SER A 340 33.42 46.38 -2.47
N ILE A 341 34.27 46.47 -3.51
CA ILE A 341 35.61 45.95 -3.49
C ILE A 341 36.39 46.60 -2.33
N GLY A 342 37.09 45.77 -1.53
CA GLY A 342 37.78 46.19 -0.32
C GLY A 342 36.91 46.26 0.93
N SER A 343 35.58 46.04 0.84
CA SER A 343 34.73 45.95 2.02
C SER A 343 34.95 44.65 2.78
N GLN A 344 34.81 44.70 4.11
CA GLN A 344 35.03 43.55 4.99
C GLN A 344 33.73 42.97 5.47
N TRP A 345 33.66 41.64 5.47
CA TRP A 345 32.49 40.84 5.85
C TRP A 345 32.90 39.71 6.76
N ILE A 346 31.99 39.28 7.62
CA ILE A 346 32.08 38.02 8.38
C ILE A 346 31.48 36.91 7.54
N LEU A 347 32.28 35.92 7.18
CA LEU A 347 31.90 34.77 6.39
C LEU A 347 31.67 33.59 7.32
N ASN A 348 30.49 32.99 7.31
CA ASN A 348 30.23 31.72 7.95
C ASN A 348 30.50 30.59 6.95
N VAL A 349 31.64 29.91 7.11
CA VAL A 349 32.13 28.90 6.16
C VAL A 349 31.92 27.51 6.75
N ASN A 350 31.30 26.58 6.00
CA ASN A 350 31.17 25.21 6.41
C ASN A 350 32.47 24.40 6.20
N ALA A 351 32.49 23.15 6.66
CA ALA A 351 33.63 22.26 6.54
C ALA A 351 34.02 21.91 5.08
N LEU A 352 33.19 22.23 4.09
CA LEU A 352 33.49 22.06 2.66
C LEU A 352 34.06 23.33 2.01
N GLY A 353 34.25 24.40 2.77
CA GLY A 353 34.72 25.69 2.27
C GLY A 353 33.62 26.57 1.62
N ALA A 354 32.34 26.18 1.71
CA ALA A 354 31.26 26.98 1.18
C ALA A 354 30.79 28.03 2.19
N VAL A 355 30.61 29.26 1.71
CA VAL A 355 30.03 30.35 2.49
C VAL A 355 28.53 30.15 2.62
N THR A 356 28.02 29.96 3.84
CA THR A 356 26.62 29.68 4.12
C THR A 356 25.81 30.92 4.51
N SER A 357 26.48 31.93 5.10
CA SER A 357 25.89 33.21 5.41
C SER A 357 26.95 34.29 5.55
N LEU A 358 26.53 35.53 5.41
CA LEU A 358 27.38 36.72 5.47
C LEU A 358 26.82 37.72 6.46
N GLU A 359 27.71 38.41 7.19
CA GLU A 359 27.35 39.55 8.01
C GLU A 359 28.28 40.72 7.69
N LYS A 360 27.74 41.92 7.59
CA LYS A 360 28.54 43.12 7.30
C LYS A 360 29.32 43.51 8.56
N LYS A 361 30.62 43.69 8.41
CA LYS A 361 31.48 44.08 9.52
C LYS A 361 31.42 45.58 9.81
#